data_d6daa96f64f22bd76832fcea14f1c3dd
#
_entry.id   d6daa96f64f22bd76832fcea14f1c3dd
#
_cell.length_a   1.000
_cell.length_b   1.000
_cell.length_c   1.000
_cell.angle_alpha   90.00
_cell.angle_beta   90.00
_cell.angle_gamma   90.00
#
_symmetry.space_group_name_H-M   'P 1'
#
loop_
_entity.id
_entity.type
_entity.pdbx_description
1 polymer ?
#
loop_
_entity_poly.entity_id
_entity_poly.type
_entity_poly.pdbx_seq_one_letter_code
_entity_poly.pdbx_strand_id
1 'polypeptide(L)'
;MRSTILLILVLAAVVGLYRIGTDPYRTALPMEVEDLSPIEPQLAKLPPEDRELVTDYLKRSNGDVLPAQFADPDDPLTARTFAEAIALEKTHREKMKVEQARLAAFRAERDAQFKPLRDIVTARIVNRQELTEAEIYGAPGAGQPLRDNERRSTVITYRFWNRGNRTITTLRGLVEVAGSGLMPAASCWIDDSSPIGSLDHRDVRCRTPKDANAADRALMQRPIAEIPLGWYPREIRFDDGQVLKGPQ
;
A
#
# COMPACT_ATOMS: atom_id res chain seq x y z
N MET A 1 68.22 -3.73 -15.04
CA MET A 1 67.09 -2.80 -14.81
C MET A 1 65.88 -3.02 -15.71
N ARG A 2 66.00 -3.21 -17.02
CA ARG A 2 64.81 -3.44 -17.91
C ARG A 2 64.03 -4.70 -17.57
N SER A 3 64.70 -5.80 -17.19
CA SER A 3 64.05 -7.09 -16.85
C SER A 3 63.22 -7.01 -15.55
N THR A 4 63.66 -6.22 -14.57
CA THR A 4 62.97 -6.05 -13.28
C THR A 4 61.68 -5.23 -13.43
N ILE A 5 61.73 -4.20 -14.30
CA ILE A 5 60.56 -3.38 -14.60
C ILE A 5 59.48 -4.22 -15.31
N LEU A 6 59.90 -5.06 -16.26
CA LEU A 6 58.97 -5.94 -16.98
C LEU A 6 58.29 -6.94 -16.03
N LEU A 7 59.04 -7.51 -15.09
CA LEU A 7 58.50 -8.45 -14.07
C LEU A 7 57.47 -7.78 -13.17
N ILE A 8 57.74 -6.54 -12.74
CA ILE A 8 56.80 -5.75 -11.91
C ILE A 8 55.49 -5.45 -12.67
N LEU A 9 55.60 -5.09 -13.95
CA LEU A 9 54.44 -4.80 -14.78
C LEU A 9 53.59 -6.06 -15.02
N VAL A 10 54.25 -7.20 -15.28
CA VAL A 10 53.54 -8.49 -15.43
C VAL A 10 52.85 -8.89 -14.12
N LEU A 11 53.53 -8.76 -12.98
CA LEU A 11 52.96 -9.06 -11.67
C LEU A 11 51.78 -8.14 -11.34
N ALA A 12 51.88 -6.84 -11.61
CA ALA A 12 50.82 -5.88 -11.45
C ALA A 12 49.62 -6.20 -12.36
N ALA A 13 49.86 -6.61 -13.59
CA ALA A 13 48.80 -7.03 -14.51
C ALA A 13 48.11 -8.32 -14.04
N VAL A 14 48.86 -9.31 -13.57
CA VAL A 14 48.29 -10.57 -13.02
C VAL A 14 47.48 -10.30 -11.78
N VAL A 15 47.96 -9.48 -10.84
CA VAL A 15 47.24 -9.08 -9.64
C VAL A 15 46.00 -8.28 -10.01
N GLY A 16 46.08 -7.39 -10.99
CA GLY A 16 44.96 -6.63 -11.51
C GLY A 16 43.88 -7.53 -12.11
N LEU A 17 44.27 -8.47 -12.97
CA LEU A 17 43.35 -9.44 -13.58
C LEU A 17 42.73 -10.38 -12.52
N TYR A 18 43.49 -10.82 -11.54
CA TYR A 18 42.99 -11.63 -10.44
C TYR A 18 41.94 -10.89 -9.60
N ARG A 19 42.21 -9.62 -9.27
CA ARG A 19 41.24 -8.79 -8.53
C ARG A 19 39.97 -8.55 -9.32
N ILE A 20 40.07 -8.31 -10.64
CA ILE A 20 38.90 -8.14 -11.51
C ILE A 20 38.07 -9.43 -11.57
N GLY A 21 38.71 -10.61 -11.63
CA GLY A 21 38.03 -11.91 -11.68
C GLY A 21 37.42 -12.37 -10.35
N THR A 22 37.85 -11.76 -9.21
CA THR A 22 37.36 -12.13 -7.87
C THR A 22 36.42 -11.08 -7.25
N ASP A 23 36.15 -9.99 -7.96
CA ASP A 23 35.27 -8.92 -7.48
C ASP A 23 33.80 -9.40 -7.45
N PRO A 24 33.19 -9.55 -6.26
CA PRO A 24 31.82 -10.04 -6.14
C PRO A 24 30.79 -9.10 -6.80
N TYR A 25 31.07 -7.81 -6.92
CA TYR A 25 30.16 -6.85 -7.53
C TYR A 25 29.95 -7.07 -9.04
N ARG A 26 30.87 -7.79 -9.70
CA ARG A 26 30.77 -8.16 -11.13
C ARG A 26 30.05 -9.49 -11.36
N THR A 27 29.58 -10.13 -10.31
CA THR A 27 28.80 -11.37 -10.43
C THR A 27 27.56 -11.11 -11.25
N ALA A 28 27.38 -11.91 -12.31
CA ALA A 28 26.19 -11.84 -13.14
C ALA A 28 24.98 -12.37 -12.39
N LEU A 29 23.86 -11.66 -12.54
CA LEU A 29 22.56 -12.15 -12.04
C LEU A 29 22.00 -13.20 -13.00
N PRO A 30 21.41 -14.29 -12.46
CA PRO A 30 20.73 -15.28 -13.29
C PRO A 30 19.48 -14.66 -13.92
N MET A 31 19.11 -15.12 -15.12
CA MET A 31 17.96 -14.61 -15.88
C MET A 31 16.60 -15.06 -15.30
N GLU A 32 16.58 -16.14 -14.54
CA GLU A 32 15.39 -16.64 -13.83
C GLU A 32 15.80 -17.02 -12.42
N VAL A 33 15.20 -16.38 -11.41
CA VAL A 33 15.64 -16.50 -10.02
C VAL A 33 14.64 -17.34 -9.23
N GLU A 34 14.39 -18.57 -9.65
CA GLU A 34 13.81 -19.57 -8.75
C GLU A 34 14.85 -20.15 -7.78
N ASP A 35 16.13 -20.17 -8.17
CA ASP A 35 17.22 -20.73 -7.36
C ASP A 35 18.39 -19.73 -7.24
N LEU A 36 18.64 -19.25 -6.03
CA LEU A 36 19.75 -18.36 -5.70
C LEU A 36 21.07 -19.10 -5.40
N SER A 37 21.05 -20.44 -5.31
CA SER A 37 22.22 -21.25 -4.94
C SER A 37 23.47 -20.95 -5.79
N PRO A 38 23.39 -20.70 -7.10
CA PRO A 38 24.57 -20.40 -7.92
C PRO A 38 25.28 -19.10 -7.54
N ILE A 39 24.56 -18.12 -7.02
CA ILE A 39 25.12 -16.80 -6.68
C ILE A 39 25.37 -16.62 -5.18
N GLU A 40 24.85 -17.50 -4.32
CA GLU A 40 24.97 -17.41 -2.88
C GLU A 40 26.42 -17.30 -2.38
N PRO A 41 27.41 -18.06 -2.91
CA PRO A 41 28.81 -17.91 -2.48
C PRO A 41 29.41 -16.55 -2.77
N GLN A 42 28.96 -15.86 -3.83
CA GLN A 42 29.42 -14.52 -4.16
C GLN A 42 28.63 -13.46 -3.36
N LEU A 43 27.34 -13.68 -3.17
CA LEU A 43 26.49 -12.86 -2.34
C LEU A 43 27.02 -12.79 -0.89
N ALA A 44 27.51 -13.91 -0.36
CA ALA A 44 28.10 -14.01 0.98
C ALA A 44 29.39 -13.15 1.14
N LYS A 45 30.07 -12.81 0.06
CA LYS A 45 31.28 -11.95 0.07
C LYS A 45 30.97 -10.46 0.12
N LEU A 46 29.71 -10.06 -0.17
CA LEU A 46 29.31 -8.66 -0.09
C LEU A 46 29.14 -8.22 1.38
N PRO A 47 29.36 -6.94 1.67
CA PRO A 47 28.94 -6.34 2.93
C PRO A 47 27.45 -6.60 3.20
N PRO A 48 27.03 -6.70 4.48
CA PRO A 48 25.64 -7.00 4.83
C PRO A 48 24.60 -6.07 4.17
N GLU A 49 24.89 -4.76 4.12
CA GLU A 49 24.03 -3.76 3.49
C GLU A 49 23.85 -4.00 1.98
N ASP A 50 24.95 -4.25 1.27
CA ASP A 50 24.93 -4.49 -0.18
C ASP A 50 24.27 -5.82 -0.51
N ARG A 51 24.46 -6.83 0.35
CA ARG A 51 23.77 -8.13 0.24
C ARG A 51 22.25 -7.97 0.36
N GLU A 52 21.79 -7.17 1.32
CA GLU A 52 20.37 -6.86 1.48
C GLU A 52 19.80 -6.19 0.22
N LEU A 53 20.52 -5.18 -0.33
CA LEU A 53 20.09 -4.49 -1.53
C LEU A 53 19.95 -5.42 -2.74
N VAL A 54 20.92 -6.32 -2.96
CA VAL A 54 20.82 -7.33 -4.04
C VAL A 54 19.62 -8.26 -3.80
N THR A 55 19.44 -8.71 -2.56
CA THR A 55 18.34 -9.62 -2.21
C THR A 55 16.98 -8.96 -2.42
N ASP A 56 16.83 -7.69 -2.02
CA ASP A 56 15.58 -6.95 -2.19
C ASP A 56 15.31 -6.62 -3.67
N TYR A 57 16.36 -6.28 -4.43
CA TYR A 57 16.24 -6.14 -5.88
C TYR A 57 15.70 -7.42 -6.52
N LEU A 58 16.29 -8.59 -6.19
CA LEU A 58 15.87 -9.88 -6.74
C LEU A 58 14.42 -10.23 -6.39
N LYS A 59 14.02 -10.01 -5.14
CA LYS A 59 12.62 -10.22 -4.71
C LYS A 59 11.65 -9.32 -5.47
N ARG A 60 12.03 -8.08 -5.71
CA ARG A 60 11.19 -7.08 -6.39
C ARG A 60 11.10 -7.32 -7.89
N SER A 61 12.23 -7.63 -8.53
CA SER A 61 12.30 -7.86 -9.97
C SER A 61 11.82 -9.24 -10.40
N ASN A 62 11.61 -10.15 -9.44
CA ASN A 62 11.28 -11.57 -9.70
C ASN A 62 12.25 -12.24 -10.69
N GLY A 63 13.51 -11.74 -10.75
CA GLY A 63 14.52 -12.23 -11.68
C GLY A 63 14.36 -11.82 -13.14
N ASP A 64 13.39 -10.96 -13.44
CA ASP A 64 13.19 -10.47 -14.79
C ASP A 64 14.39 -9.61 -15.25
N VAL A 65 15.09 -10.05 -16.29
CA VAL A 65 16.17 -9.31 -16.94
C VAL A 65 15.72 -8.96 -18.36
N LEU A 66 15.56 -7.67 -18.63
CA LEU A 66 15.29 -7.21 -19.99
C LEU A 66 16.49 -7.50 -20.91
N PRO A 67 16.26 -8.09 -22.11
CA PRO A 67 17.30 -8.21 -23.12
C PRO A 67 17.95 -6.86 -23.42
N ALA A 68 19.27 -6.87 -23.71
CA ALA A 68 20.06 -5.65 -23.93
C ALA A 68 19.48 -4.70 -24.97
N GLN A 69 18.79 -5.24 -25.97
CA GLN A 69 18.16 -4.49 -27.05
C GLN A 69 16.94 -3.65 -26.63
N PHE A 70 16.36 -3.94 -25.45
CA PHE A 70 15.24 -3.21 -24.88
C PHE A 70 15.65 -2.39 -23.65
N ALA A 71 16.93 -2.43 -23.27
CA ALA A 71 17.42 -1.67 -22.13
C ALA A 71 17.74 -0.24 -22.57
N ASP A 72 17.17 0.75 -21.87
CA ASP A 72 17.61 2.13 -21.96
C ASP A 72 18.92 2.26 -21.16
N PRO A 73 20.05 2.65 -21.78
CA PRO A 73 21.31 2.84 -21.05
C PRO A 73 21.23 3.97 -20.02
N ASP A 74 20.37 4.97 -20.21
CA ASP A 74 20.23 6.13 -19.32
C ASP A 74 19.24 5.89 -18.17
N ASP A 75 18.30 4.94 -18.32
CA ASP A 75 17.36 4.51 -17.26
C ASP A 75 17.22 2.98 -17.27
N PRO A 76 18.22 2.23 -16.83
CA PRO A 76 18.19 0.77 -16.84
C PRO A 76 17.11 0.26 -15.89
N LEU A 77 16.12 -0.46 -16.45
CA LEU A 77 15.05 -1.07 -15.69
C LEU A 77 15.47 -2.36 -14.99
N THR A 78 16.52 -3.02 -15.50
CA THR A 78 16.97 -4.32 -14.99
C THR A 78 18.49 -4.35 -14.81
N ALA A 79 18.92 -4.99 -13.72
CA ALA A 79 20.34 -5.21 -13.43
C ALA A 79 20.82 -6.55 -14.02
N ARG A 80 22.08 -6.57 -14.46
CA ARG A 80 22.79 -7.78 -14.92
C ARG A 80 23.87 -8.23 -13.95
N THR A 81 24.30 -7.34 -13.07
CA THR A 81 25.34 -7.59 -12.08
C THR A 81 24.90 -7.13 -10.69
N PHE A 82 25.62 -7.60 -9.67
CA PHE A 82 25.37 -7.14 -8.30
C PHE A 82 25.53 -5.62 -8.14
N ALA A 83 26.56 -5.04 -8.80
CA ALA A 83 26.75 -3.58 -8.76
C ALA A 83 25.55 -2.82 -9.31
N GLU A 84 25.00 -3.25 -10.44
CA GLU A 84 23.82 -2.65 -11.06
C GLU A 84 22.57 -2.85 -10.20
N ALA A 85 22.38 -4.04 -9.60
CA ALA A 85 21.28 -4.33 -8.71
C ALA A 85 21.29 -3.40 -7.48
N ILE A 86 22.47 -3.21 -6.88
CA ILE A 86 22.65 -2.29 -5.74
C ILE A 86 22.31 -0.85 -6.15
N ALA A 87 22.78 -0.39 -7.30
CA ALA A 87 22.51 0.96 -7.78
C ALA A 87 21.00 1.17 -8.03
N LEU A 88 20.36 0.23 -8.73
CA LEU A 88 18.92 0.29 -9.00
C LEU A 88 18.07 0.22 -7.72
N GLU A 89 18.45 -0.64 -6.77
CA GLU A 89 17.71 -0.74 -5.51
C GLU A 89 17.87 0.50 -4.64
N LYS A 90 19.05 1.11 -4.58
CA LYS A 90 19.25 2.41 -3.92
C LYS A 90 18.38 3.49 -4.54
N THR A 91 18.36 3.59 -5.86
CA THR A 91 17.52 4.55 -6.60
C THR A 91 16.04 4.29 -6.35
N HIS A 92 15.61 3.03 -6.36
CA HIS A 92 14.24 2.65 -6.05
C HIS A 92 13.84 3.05 -4.62
N ARG A 93 14.66 2.70 -3.62
CA ARG A 93 14.40 3.07 -2.21
C ARG A 93 14.30 4.59 -2.03
N GLU A 94 15.12 5.38 -2.74
CA GLU A 94 15.04 6.83 -2.68
C GLU A 94 13.78 7.38 -3.35
N LYS A 95 13.42 6.90 -4.55
CA LYS A 95 12.15 7.24 -5.21
C LYS A 95 10.96 6.90 -4.31
N MET A 96 10.97 5.74 -3.65
CA MET A 96 9.90 5.34 -2.73
C MET A 96 9.81 6.24 -1.50
N LYS A 97 10.93 6.68 -0.92
CA LYS A 97 10.93 7.63 0.21
C LYS A 97 10.28 8.97 -0.19
N VAL A 98 10.66 9.50 -1.36
CA VAL A 98 10.08 10.75 -1.88
C VAL A 98 8.59 10.60 -2.10
N GLU A 99 8.15 9.51 -2.71
CA GLU A 99 6.73 9.27 -2.97
C GLU A 99 5.94 9.06 -1.66
N GLN A 100 6.49 8.33 -0.71
CA GLN A 100 5.88 8.16 0.61
C GLN A 100 5.75 9.50 1.35
N ALA A 101 6.77 10.35 1.29
CA ALA A 101 6.72 11.68 1.89
C ALA A 101 5.65 12.56 1.23
N ARG A 102 5.56 12.52 -0.11
CA ARG A 102 4.52 13.22 -0.89
C ARG A 102 3.12 12.75 -0.51
N LEU A 103 2.91 11.44 -0.43
CA LEU A 103 1.63 10.85 -0.03
C LEU A 103 1.27 11.20 1.43
N ALA A 104 2.25 11.20 2.33
CA ALA A 104 2.03 11.61 3.72
C ALA A 104 1.62 13.09 3.81
N ALA A 105 2.29 13.98 3.08
CA ALA A 105 1.94 15.40 3.01
C ALA A 105 0.52 15.60 2.45
N PHE A 106 0.17 14.93 1.35
CA PHE A 106 -1.17 14.98 0.76
C PHE A 106 -2.24 14.50 1.74
N ARG A 107 -1.98 13.39 2.46
CA ARG A 107 -2.90 12.88 3.48
C ARG A 107 -3.08 13.88 4.63
N ALA A 108 -1.98 14.47 5.11
CA ALA A 108 -2.01 15.45 6.19
C ALA A 108 -2.80 16.71 5.79
N GLU A 109 -2.60 17.22 4.57
CA GLU A 109 -3.35 18.35 4.04
C GLU A 109 -4.85 18.02 3.95
N ARG A 110 -5.19 16.87 3.35
CA ARG A 110 -6.58 16.40 3.28
C ARG A 110 -7.20 16.26 4.66
N ASP A 111 -6.46 15.74 5.61
CA ASP A 111 -6.93 15.58 6.98
C ASP A 111 -7.17 16.92 7.68
N ALA A 112 -6.33 17.91 7.44
CA ALA A 112 -6.53 19.26 7.97
C ALA A 112 -7.79 19.93 7.40
N GLN A 113 -8.03 19.76 6.10
CA GLN A 113 -9.22 20.34 5.44
C GLN A 113 -10.55 19.79 5.99
N PHE A 114 -10.58 18.50 6.34
CA PHE A 114 -11.79 17.85 6.87
C PHE A 114 -11.93 17.97 8.39
N LYS A 115 -10.89 18.40 9.10
CA LYS A 115 -10.88 18.46 10.56
C LYS A 115 -12.07 19.23 11.15
N PRO A 116 -12.46 20.42 10.66
CA PRO A 116 -13.57 21.18 11.26
C PRO A 116 -14.91 20.41 11.26
N LEU A 117 -15.18 19.63 10.20
CA LEU A 117 -16.39 18.82 10.12
C LEU A 117 -16.27 17.55 10.95
N ARG A 118 -15.06 16.97 11.03
CA ARG A 118 -14.79 15.79 11.90
C ARG A 118 -14.88 16.11 13.38
N ASP A 119 -14.59 17.35 13.78
CA ASP A 119 -14.76 17.77 15.16
C ASP A 119 -16.26 17.79 15.56
N ILE A 120 -17.17 17.94 14.59
CA ILE A 120 -18.63 17.90 14.77
C ILE A 120 -19.14 16.45 14.72
N VAL A 121 -18.71 15.68 13.72
CA VAL A 121 -19.13 14.27 13.54
C VAL A 121 -17.91 13.38 13.45
N THR A 122 -17.74 12.54 14.45
CA THR A 122 -16.69 11.50 14.45
C THR A 122 -17.25 10.17 13.93
N ALA A 123 -16.42 9.41 13.21
CA ALA A 123 -16.74 8.07 12.76
C ALA A 123 -15.83 7.03 13.41
N ARG A 124 -16.39 5.85 13.71
CA ARG A 124 -15.65 4.68 14.20
C ARG A 124 -16.24 3.41 13.61
N ILE A 125 -15.41 2.40 13.41
CA ILE A 125 -15.87 1.04 13.16
C ILE A 125 -16.32 0.45 14.51
N VAL A 126 -17.57 -0.07 14.57
CA VAL A 126 -18.11 -0.69 15.78
C VAL A 126 -18.39 -2.16 15.61
N ASN A 127 -18.56 -2.62 14.36
CA ASN A 127 -18.79 -4.03 14.07
C ASN A 127 -18.28 -4.39 12.66
N ARG A 128 -17.92 -5.65 12.48
CA ARG A 128 -17.56 -6.26 11.23
C ARG A 128 -18.05 -7.69 11.20
N GLN A 129 -18.78 -8.05 10.16
CA GLN A 129 -19.39 -9.37 10.00
C GLN A 129 -19.23 -9.87 8.57
N GLU A 130 -19.03 -11.17 8.42
CA GLU A 130 -19.12 -11.86 7.14
C GLU A 130 -20.55 -12.38 6.97
N LEU A 131 -21.30 -11.76 6.06
CA LEU A 131 -22.71 -12.06 5.83
C LEU A 131 -22.93 -12.55 4.39
N THR A 132 -23.87 -13.46 4.22
CA THR A 132 -24.40 -13.87 2.92
C THR A 132 -25.34 -12.79 2.36
N GLU A 133 -25.67 -12.86 1.08
CA GLU A 133 -26.63 -11.91 0.48
C GLU A 133 -28.03 -12.00 1.13
N ALA A 134 -28.44 -13.20 1.52
CA ALA A 134 -29.72 -13.38 2.23
C ALA A 134 -29.71 -12.73 3.61
N GLU A 135 -28.60 -12.80 4.34
CA GLU A 135 -28.45 -12.14 5.65
C GLU A 135 -28.38 -10.61 5.54
N ILE A 136 -27.85 -10.09 4.40
CA ILE A 136 -27.76 -8.64 4.16
C ILE A 136 -29.13 -8.06 3.76
N TYR A 137 -29.83 -8.72 2.83
CA TYR A 137 -31.03 -8.18 2.18
C TYR A 137 -32.33 -8.90 2.56
N GLY A 138 -32.26 -9.92 3.40
CA GLY A 138 -33.39 -10.81 3.74
C GLY A 138 -33.64 -11.86 2.64
N ALA A 139 -34.59 -12.74 2.85
CA ALA A 139 -34.97 -13.72 1.84
C ALA A 139 -35.57 -13.03 0.59
N PRO A 140 -35.30 -13.54 -0.63
CA PRO A 140 -35.87 -12.96 -1.85
C PRO A 140 -37.41 -13.08 -1.81
N GLY A 141 -38.09 -12.01 -2.22
CA GLY A 141 -39.53 -12.02 -2.41
C GLY A 141 -39.95 -12.90 -3.60
N ALA A 142 -41.24 -13.21 -3.69
CA ALA A 142 -41.78 -13.97 -4.81
C ALA A 142 -41.48 -13.28 -6.15
N GLY A 143 -40.86 -14.04 -7.10
CA GLY A 143 -40.46 -13.53 -8.40
C GLY A 143 -39.10 -12.84 -8.46
N GLN A 144 -38.37 -12.73 -7.36
CA GLN A 144 -36.98 -12.23 -7.36
C GLN A 144 -36.00 -13.39 -7.62
N PRO A 145 -34.85 -13.12 -8.28
CA PRO A 145 -33.81 -14.13 -8.45
C PRO A 145 -33.31 -14.63 -7.10
N LEU A 146 -32.99 -15.94 -7.05
CA LEU A 146 -32.37 -16.54 -5.86
C LEU A 146 -31.08 -15.79 -5.53
N ARG A 147 -30.92 -15.41 -4.28
CA ARG A 147 -29.71 -14.78 -3.76
C ARG A 147 -28.64 -15.83 -3.52
N ASP A 148 -27.41 -15.48 -3.86
CA ASP A 148 -26.27 -16.34 -3.61
C ASP A 148 -26.01 -16.48 -2.11
N ASN A 149 -26.44 -17.60 -1.52
CA ASN A 149 -26.25 -17.91 -0.10
C ASN A 149 -24.85 -18.44 0.23
N GLU A 150 -24.07 -18.81 -0.77
CA GLU A 150 -22.69 -19.28 -0.58
C GLU A 150 -21.70 -18.10 -0.56
N ARG A 151 -22.07 -17.03 -1.23
CA ARG A 151 -21.24 -15.86 -1.38
C ARG A 151 -21.34 -14.94 -0.18
N ARG A 152 -20.28 -14.89 0.63
CA ARG A 152 -20.19 -13.98 1.78
C ARG A 152 -19.55 -12.64 1.39
N SER A 153 -19.98 -11.59 2.03
CA SER A 153 -19.41 -10.24 1.92
C SER A 153 -19.12 -9.69 3.31
N THR A 154 -18.03 -8.96 3.42
CA THR A 154 -17.75 -8.26 4.66
C THR A 154 -18.65 -7.05 4.78
N VAL A 155 -19.44 -6.97 5.84
CA VAL A 155 -20.26 -5.82 6.20
C VAL A 155 -19.64 -5.14 7.40
N ILE A 156 -19.32 -3.86 7.23
CA ILE A 156 -18.75 -3.02 8.27
C ILE A 156 -19.85 -2.11 8.80
N THR A 157 -20.01 -2.02 10.12
CA THR A 157 -20.89 -1.06 10.77
C THR A 157 -20.07 0.11 11.27
N TYR A 158 -20.33 1.28 10.73
CA TYR A 158 -19.74 2.53 11.14
C TYR A 158 -20.67 3.25 12.09
N ARG A 159 -20.15 3.75 13.20
CA ARG A 159 -20.86 4.62 14.14
C ARG A 159 -20.43 6.05 13.93
N PHE A 160 -21.41 6.90 13.61
CA PHE A 160 -21.26 8.35 13.49
C PHE A 160 -21.77 8.99 14.77
N TRP A 161 -20.92 9.69 15.47
CA TRP A 161 -21.22 10.37 16.72
C TRP A 161 -21.32 11.86 16.50
N ASN A 162 -22.49 12.46 16.75
CA ASN A 162 -22.69 13.89 16.75
C ASN A 162 -22.13 14.48 18.07
N ARG A 163 -21.06 15.21 17.98
CA ARG A 163 -20.43 15.88 19.12
C ARG A 163 -20.92 17.31 19.35
N GLY A 164 -21.76 17.80 18.43
CA GLY A 164 -22.35 19.12 18.51
C GLY A 164 -23.58 19.16 19.40
N ASN A 165 -24.08 20.36 19.62
CA ASN A 165 -25.28 20.65 20.42
C ASN A 165 -26.55 20.78 19.58
N ARG A 166 -26.52 20.51 18.28
CA ARG A 166 -27.64 20.58 17.34
C ARG A 166 -27.91 19.23 16.72
N THR A 167 -29.18 18.98 16.35
CA THR A 167 -29.55 17.77 15.63
C THR A 167 -29.07 17.82 14.19
N ILE A 168 -28.39 16.79 13.74
CA ILE A 168 -28.00 16.59 12.34
C ILE A 168 -29.16 15.90 11.64
N THR A 169 -29.66 16.46 10.54
CA THR A 169 -30.77 15.91 9.74
C THR A 169 -30.31 15.22 8.47
N THR A 170 -29.08 15.53 7.99
CA THR A 170 -28.49 14.82 6.86
C THR A 170 -26.98 14.76 7.06
N LEU A 171 -26.42 13.58 6.83
CA LEU A 171 -24.99 13.30 6.87
C LEU A 171 -24.55 12.67 5.57
N ARG A 172 -23.66 13.35 4.84
CA ARG A 172 -23.06 12.85 3.60
C ARG A 172 -21.55 12.86 3.65
N GLY A 173 -20.93 11.84 3.11
CA GLY A 173 -19.48 11.78 3.05
C GLY A 173 -18.96 10.39 2.70
N LEU A 174 -17.65 10.25 2.74
CA LEU A 174 -16.93 9.02 2.42
C LEU A 174 -16.21 8.51 3.67
N VAL A 175 -16.39 7.24 3.98
CA VAL A 175 -15.52 6.51 4.91
C VAL A 175 -14.57 5.61 4.12
N GLU A 176 -13.32 5.60 4.53
CA GLU A 176 -12.27 4.77 3.91
C GLU A 176 -11.50 4.02 5.00
N VAL A 177 -11.30 2.74 4.80
CA VAL A 177 -10.29 1.96 5.53
C VAL A 177 -9.00 2.03 4.72
N ALA A 178 -7.93 2.55 5.32
CA ALA A 178 -6.65 2.66 4.61
C ALA A 178 -6.17 1.28 4.15
N GLY A 179 -5.80 1.17 2.88
CA GLY A 179 -5.25 -0.05 2.29
C GLY A 179 -3.74 -0.17 2.46
N SER A 180 -3.19 -1.28 2.01
CA SER A 180 -1.75 -1.53 1.96
C SER A 180 -1.02 -0.72 0.89
N GLY A 181 -1.77 -0.12 -0.06
CA GLY A 181 -1.25 0.67 -1.18
C GLY A 181 -1.90 2.05 -1.28
N LEU A 182 -2.01 2.53 -2.52
CA LEU A 182 -2.63 3.83 -2.84
C LEU A 182 -4.16 3.80 -2.71
N MET A 183 -4.77 2.63 -2.94
CA MET A 183 -6.22 2.45 -2.87
C MET A 183 -6.65 2.07 -1.45
N PRO A 184 -7.83 2.50 -0.99
CA PRO A 184 -8.38 2.04 0.27
C PRO A 184 -8.72 0.54 0.22
N ALA A 185 -8.54 -0.16 1.34
CA ALA A 185 -8.96 -1.55 1.50
C ALA A 185 -10.50 -1.71 1.44
N ALA A 186 -11.20 -0.69 1.91
CA ALA A 186 -12.65 -0.59 1.82
C ALA A 186 -13.06 0.88 1.78
N SER A 187 -14.11 1.19 1.02
CA SER A 187 -14.71 2.52 1.00
C SER A 187 -16.22 2.41 1.00
N CYS A 188 -16.89 3.39 1.58
CA CYS A 188 -18.33 3.49 1.58
C CYS A 188 -18.79 4.94 1.53
N TRP A 189 -19.65 5.24 0.58
CA TRP A 189 -20.36 6.50 0.54
C TRP A 189 -21.52 6.48 1.53
N ILE A 190 -21.55 7.45 2.42
CA ILE A 190 -22.60 7.66 3.39
C ILE A 190 -23.55 8.73 2.85
N ASP A 191 -24.83 8.42 2.78
CA ASP A 191 -25.93 9.35 2.48
C ASP A 191 -27.09 8.97 3.42
N ASP A 192 -27.06 9.51 4.63
CA ASP A 192 -28.05 9.22 5.67
C ASP A 192 -28.83 10.49 6.01
N SER A 193 -30.17 10.38 5.88
CA SER A 193 -31.11 11.44 6.22
C SER A 193 -31.81 11.16 7.57
N SER A 194 -31.39 10.16 8.31
CA SER A 194 -31.93 9.89 9.64
C SER A 194 -31.35 10.86 10.65
N PRO A 195 -32.19 11.48 11.51
CA PRO A 195 -31.70 12.44 12.49
C PRO A 195 -30.70 11.81 13.49
N ILE A 196 -29.65 12.58 13.81
CA ILE A 196 -28.71 12.26 14.87
C ILE A 196 -28.80 13.38 15.91
N GLY A 197 -29.39 13.10 17.06
CA GLY A 197 -29.56 14.06 18.14
C GLY A 197 -28.21 14.61 18.65
N SER A 198 -28.28 15.70 19.40
CA SER A 198 -27.14 16.26 20.10
C SER A 198 -26.51 15.21 21.02
N LEU A 199 -25.19 15.04 20.95
CA LEU A 199 -24.41 14.06 21.73
C LEU A 199 -24.88 12.60 21.57
N ASP A 200 -25.59 12.31 20.48
CA ASP A 200 -26.10 10.98 20.12
C ASP A 200 -25.30 10.40 18.94
N HIS A 201 -25.64 9.18 18.55
CA HIS A 201 -24.94 8.46 17.47
C HIS A 201 -25.91 7.74 16.54
N ARG A 202 -25.40 7.40 15.37
CA ARG A 202 -26.09 6.61 14.35
C ARG A 202 -25.15 5.54 13.81
N ASP A 203 -25.66 4.32 13.69
CA ASP A 203 -24.94 3.20 13.08
C ASP A 203 -25.38 3.03 11.62
N VAL A 204 -24.42 3.01 10.70
CA VAL A 204 -24.63 2.80 9.27
C VAL A 204 -23.83 1.58 8.81
N ARG A 205 -24.49 0.68 8.07
CA ARG A 205 -23.88 -0.53 7.54
C ARG A 205 -23.43 -0.34 6.10
N CYS A 206 -22.22 -0.74 5.81
CA CYS A 206 -21.66 -0.71 4.48
C CYS A 206 -21.11 -2.08 4.09
N ARG A 207 -21.41 -2.49 2.87
CA ARG A 207 -20.81 -3.68 2.26
C ARG A 207 -19.49 -3.32 1.61
N THR A 208 -18.43 -4.10 1.90
CA THR A 208 -17.14 -3.93 1.23
C THR A 208 -17.10 -4.72 -0.08
N PRO A 209 -16.42 -4.22 -1.12
CA PRO A 209 -16.13 -5.01 -2.31
C PRO A 209 -15.39 -6.30 -1.97
N LYS A 210 -15.60 -7.36 -2.76
CA LYS A 210 -14.98 -8.68 -2.55
C LYS A 210 -13.54 -8.80 -3.03
N ASP A 211 -13.09 -7.89 -3.88
CA ASP A 211 -11.85 -8.02 -4.65
C ASP A 211 -10.62 -7.44 -3.91
N ALA A 212 -10.69 -7.38 -2.57
CA ALA A 212 -9.55 -6.99 -1.76
C ALA A 212 -8.36 -7.94 -1.96
N ASN A 213 -7.17 -7.38 -2.16
CA ASN A 213 -5.94 -8.16 -2.23
C ASN A 213 -5.63 -8.86 -0.87
N ALA A 214 -4.65 -9.76 -0.84
CA ALA A 214 -4.34 -10.52 0.36
C ALA A 214 -3.93 -9.65 1.56
N ALA A 215 -3.20 -8.54 1.31
CA ALA A 215 -2.76 -7.62 2.35
C ALA A 215 -3.94 -6.82 2.95
N ASP A 216 -4.88 -6.39 2.10
CA ASP A 216 -6.09 -5.70 2.54
C ASP A 216 -7.02 -6.65 3.30
N ARG A 217 -7.12 -7.92 2.88
CA ARG A 217 -7.86 -8.94 3.65
C ARG A 217 -7.23 -9.15 5.02
N ALA A 218 -5.91 -9.24 5.12
CA ALA A 218 -5.21 -9.38 6.40
C ALA A 218 -5.42 -8.16 7.30
N LEU A 219 -5.39 -6.93 6.73
CA LEU A 219 -5.71 -5.71 7.45
C LEU A 219 -7.13 -5.74 8.01
N MET A 220 -8.09 -6.15 7.18
CA MET A 220 -9.50 -6.25 7.57
C MET A 220 -9.76 -7.32 8.65
N GLN A 221 -8.85 -8.25 8.87
CA GLN A 221 -8.93 -9.27 9.94
C GLN A 221 -8.36 -8.80 11.28
N ARG A 222 -7.65 -7.67 11.33
CA ARG A 222 -7.11 -7.13 12.59
C ARG A 222 -8.23 -6.77 13.59
N PRO A 223 -7.91 -6.61 14.87
CA PRO A 223 -8.82 -6.04 15.85
C PRO A 223 -9.40 -4.71 15.34
N ILE A 224 -10.69 -4.48 15.55
CA ILE A 224 -11.41 -3.30 15.03
C ILE A 224 -10.71 -1.98 15.43
N ALA A 225 -10.17 -1.93 16.65
CA ALA A 225 -9.47 -0.74 17.16
C ALA A 225 -8.16 -0.41 16.42
N GLU A 226 -7.58 -1.39 15.70
CA GLU A 226 -6.33 -1.25 14.95
C GLU A 226 -6.55 -0.96 13.48
N ILE A 227 -7.81 -0.97 13.02
CA ILE A 227 -8.14 -0.70 11.62
C ILE A 227 -8.16 0.82 11.41
N PRO A 228 -7.25 1.37 10.59
CA PRO A 228 -7.18 2.82 10.35
C PRO A 228 -8.38 3.27 9.51
N LEU A 229 -9.16 4.20 10.05
CA LEU A 229 -10.36 4.75 9.41
C LEU A 229 -10.18 6.22 9.07
N GLY A 230 -10.40 6.57 7.80
CA GLY A 230 -10.59 7.92 7.32
C GLY A 230 -12.09 8.25 7.22
N TRP A 231 -12.48 9.39 7.75
CA TRP A 231 -13.82 9.94 7.58
C TRP A 231 -13.73 11.30 6.90
N TYR A 232 -14.43 11.45 5.75
CA TYR A 232 -14.39 12.64 4.88
C TYR A 232 -15.79 13.17 4.67
N PRO A 233 -16.35 13.96 5.65
CA PRO A 233 -17.68 14.53 5.56
C PRO A 233 -17.77 15.55 4.43
N ARG A 234 -18.73 15.37 3.54
CA ARG A 234 -19.00 16.28 2.42
C ARG A 234 -20.11 17.28 2.71
N GLU A 235 -21.10 16.85 3.46
CA GLU A 235 -22.22 17.69 3.87
C GLU A 235 -22.74 17.26 5.24
N ILE A 236 -22.93 18.22 6.12
CA ILE A 236 -23.63 18.08 7.40
C ILE A 236 -24.72 19.12 7.40
N ARG A 237 -25.99 18.68 7.46
CA ARG A 237 -27.15 19.57 7.54
C ARG A 237 -27.77 19.44 8.92
N PHE A 238 -28.11 20.58 9.51
CA PHE A 238 -28.74 20.67 10.81
C PHE A 238 -30.26 20.94 10.71
N ASP A 239 -30.95 20.76 11.81
CA ASP A 239 -32.41 21.01 11.96
C ASP A 239 -32.82 22.49 11.81
N ASP A 240 -31.91 23.42 12.09
CA ASP A 240 -32.08 24.86 11.85
C ASP A 240 -31.87 25.29 10.39
N GLY A 241 -31.62 24.33 9.50
CA GLY A 241 -31.37 24.55 8.06
C GLY A 241 -29.95 24.94 7.72
N GLN A 242 -29.04 25.13 8.68
CA GLN A 242 -27.63 25.39 8.39
C GLN A 242 -27.00 24.17 7.72
N VAL A 243 -26.15 24.43 6.72
CA VAL A 243 -25.41 23.40 5.98
C VAL A 243 -23.92 23.70 6.05
N LEU A 244 -23.14 22.74 6.53
CA LEU A 244 -21.68 22.77 6.43
C LEU A 244 -21.24 21.85 5.29
N LYS A 245 -20.38 22.37 4.42
CA LYS A 245 -19.84 21.61 3.28
C LYS A 245 -18.34 21.38 3.48
N GLY A 246 -17.93 20.17 3.21
CA GLY A 246 -16.52 19.81 3.12
C GLY A 246 -15.86 20.25 1.81
N PRO A 247 -14.54 20.13 1.69
CA PRO A 247 -13.81 20.35 0.46
C PRO A 247 -14.37 19.51 -0.69
N GLN A 248 -14.36 20.07 -1.90
CA GLN A 248 -14.78 19.37 -3.13
C GLN A 248 -13.70 18.43 -3.63
#